data_3a69189db987b70f0a3e4bdf59327110
#
_entry.id   3a69189db987b70f0a3e4bdf59327110
#
_cell.length_a   1.000
_cell.length_b   1.000
_cell.length_c   1.000
_cell.angle_alpha   90.00
_cell.angle_beta   90.00
_cell.angle_gamma   90.00
#
_symmetry.space_group_name_H-M   'P 1'
#
loop_
_entity.id
_entity.type
_entity.pdbx_description
1 polymer ?
#
loop_
_entity_poly.entity_id
_entity_poly.type
_entity_poly.pdbx_seq_one_letter_code
_entity_poly.pdbx_strand_id
1 'polypeptide(L)'
;RVEQSFEDIHKVWRYNSQGIFAVLEFVKKTGAKLVYAGSSTKFGDNGTGLNASPYAWTKSSNTQLVKNYGAWFNIDYAITYFYNVYGKNEISEGKYATLIALFSEKIKNKKTLTVVSPGTQKRNFTYIDDIVNGIILVGKKGKGDGYGIGSKESYTILEIAKMFNGKIEMLPERNGNRMTAELVTGKTEALGWKSRHNIKEYITELIS
;
A
#
# COMPACT_ATOMS: atom_id res chain seq x y z
N ARG A 1 -4.01 -9.21 1.81
CA ARG A 1 -4.53 -8.62 0.57
C ARG A 1 -6.05 -8.69 0.53
N VAL A 2 -6.71 -7.82 -0.27
CA VAL A 2 -8.17 -7.69 -0.32
C VAL A 2 -8.82 -9.00 -0.78
N GLU A 3 -8.47 -9.52 -1.96
CA GLU A 3 -9.09 -10.75 -2.51
C GLU A 3 -8.94 -11.94 -1.57
N GLN A 4 -7.73 -12.20 -1.08
CA GLN A 4 -7.44 -13.32 -0.18
C GLN A 4 -8.12 -13.17 1.18
N SER A 5 -8.52 -11.98 1.56
CA SER A 5 -9.23 -11.76 2.83
C SER A 5 -10.66 -12.31 2.81
N PHE A 6 -11.26 -12.47 1.64
CA PHE A 6 -12.56 -13.14 1.49
C PHE A 6 -12.44 -14.67 1.50
N GLU A 7 -11.29 -15.22 1.08
CA GLU A 7 -11.03 -16.66 1.07
C GLU A 7 -10.89 -17.22 2.49
N ASP A 8 -10.22 -16.47 3.40
CA ASP A 8 -9.94 -16.92 4.76
C ASP A 8 -9.97 -15.75 5.76
N ILE A 9 -11.15 -15.46 6.27
CA ILE A 9 -11.41 -14.39 7.24
C ILE A 9 -10.71 -14.68 8.58
N HIS A 10 -10.66 -15.95 9.03
CA HIS A 10 -10.00 -16.33 10.28
C HIS A 10 -8.51 -16.02 10.25
N LYS A 11 -7.84 -16.32 9.14
CA LYS A 11 -6.42 -16.04 8.94
C LYS A 11 -6.14 -14.55 8.94
N VAL A 12 -6.97 -13.76 8.26
CA VAL A 12 -6.86 -12.29 8.24
C VAL A 12 -7.02 -11.71 9.64
N TRP A 13 -8.03 -12.15 10.39
CA TRP A 13 -8.24 -11.73 11.78
C TRP A 13 -7.05 -12.08 12.67
N ARG A 14 -6.60 -13.33 12.61
CA ARG A 14 -5.49 -13.80 13.43
C ARG A 14 -4.21 -13.00 13.20
N TYR A 15 -3.80 -12.80 11.95
CA TYR A 15 -2.55 -12.12 11.66
C TYR A 15 -2.65 -10.60 11.81
N ASN A 16 -3.74 -9.99 11.41
CA ASN A 16 -3.88 -8.54 11.51
C ASN A 16 -4.25 -8.12 12.94
N SER A 17 -5.32 -8.64 13.51
CA SER A 17 -5.87 -8.11 14.76
C SER A 17 -5.24 -8.70 16.03
N GLN A 18 -5.02 -10.01 16.08
CA GLN A 18 -4.29 -10.59 17.23
C GLN A 18 -2.81 -10.19 17.22
N GLY A 19 -2.18 -10.12 16.02
CA GLY A 19 -0.79 -9.72 15.89
C GLY A 19 -0.54 -8.31 16.39
N ILE A 20 -1.40 -7.33 16.02
CA ILE A 20 -1.21 -5.95 16.49
C ILE A 20 -1.42 -5.82 18.00
N PHE A 21 -2.34 -6.59 18.58
CA PHE A 21 -2.56 -6.58 20.02
C PHE A 21 -1.29 -6.97 20.78
N ALA A 22 -0.62 -8.05 20.37
CA ALA A 22 0.64 -8.47 20.97
C ALA A 22 1.74 -7.39 20.85
N VAL A 23 1.82 -6.72 19.69
CA VAL A 23 2.77 -5.61 19.48
C VAL A 23 2.45 -4.43 20.39
N LEU A 24 1.17 -4.08 20.56
CA LEU A 24 0.75 -2.96 21.41
C LEU A 24 1.06 -3.22 22.89
N GLU A 25 0.85 -4.45 23.38
CA GLU A 25 1.23 -4.83 24.76
C GLU A 25 2.76 -4.79 24.93
N PHE A 26 3.54 -5.22 23.93
CA PHE A 26 4.99 -5.08 23.95
C PHE A 26 5.43 -3.61 24.01
N VAL A 27 4.86 -2.75 23.14
CA VAL A 27 5.17 -1.30 23.11
C VAL A 27 4.83 -0.64 24.45
N LYS A 28 3.65 -0.95 25.00
CA LYS A 28 3.23 -0.45 26.33
C LYS A 28 4.20 -0.84 27.44
N LYS A 29 4.69 -2.09 27.41
CA LYS A 29 5.64 -2.61 28.42
C LYS A 29 7.03 -2.00 28.30
N THR A 30 7.51 -1.75 27.07
CA THR A 30 8.90 -1.33 26.81
C THR A 30 9.06 0.17 26.67
N GLY A 31 8.00 0.93 26.45
CA GLY A 31 8.06 2.34 26.11
C GLY A 31 8.60 2.62 24.69
N ALA A 32 8.72 1.58 23.85
CA ALA A 32 9.17 1.75 22.48
C ALA A 32 8.16 2.56 21.65
N LYS A 33 8.63 3.29 20.65
CA LYS A 33 7.77 3.96 19.69
C LYS A 33 7.23 2.99 18.66
N LEU A 34 5.92 3.03 18.41
CA LEU A 34 5.28 2.25 17.36
C LEU A 34 5.19 3.04 16.05
N VAL A 35 5.71 2.51 14.94
CA VAL A 35 5.36 2.97 13.60
C VAL A 35 4.43 1.92 12.96
N TYR A 36 3.15 2.25 12.86
CA TYR A 36 2.14 1.33 12.36
C TYR A 36 1.82 1.58 10.89
N ALA A 37 1.87 0.52 10.07
CA ALA A 37 1.42 0.57 8.69
C ALA A 37 -0.11 0.44 8.62
N GLY A 38 -0.81 1.55 8.48
CA GLY A 38 -2.22 1.62 8.15
C GLY A 38 -2.50 1.13 6.72
N SER A 39 -3.70 1.39 6.21
CA SER A 39 -4.05 1.08 4.82
C SER A 39 -4.59 2.31 4.12
N SER A 40 -4.08 2.60 2.93
CA SER A 40 -4.58 3.69 2.07
C SER A 40 -6.02 3.47 1.58
N THR A 41 -6.61 2.29 1.82
CA THR A 41 -8.05 2.06 1.60
C THR A 41 -8.92 3.01 2.43
N LYS A 42 -8.40 3.52 3.54
CA LYS A 42 -9.06 4.57 4.34
C LYS A 42 -9.40 5.83 3.53
N PHE A 43 -8.58 6.14 2.52
CA PHE A 43 -8.71 7.34 1.69
C PHE A 43 -9.34 7.03 0.31
N GLY A 44 -9.87 5.83 0.10
CA GLY A 44 -10.52 5.42 -1.14
C GLY A 44 -12.02 5.65 -1.11
N ASP A 45 -12.58 5.91 -2.30
CA ASP A 45 -14.03 5.93 -2.56
C ASP A 45 -14.83 6.76 -1.53
N ASN A 46 -14.35 7.98 -1.26
CA ASN A 46 -14.95 8.93 -0.28
C ASN A 46 -15.10 8.35 1.15
N GLY A 47 -14.16 7.49 1.56
CA GLY A 47 -14.14 6.91 2.91
C GLY A 47 -14.97 5.62 3.06
N THR A 48 -15.72 5.18 2.03
CA THR A 48 -16.49 3.93 2.09
C THR A 48 -15.61 2.68 2.04
N GLY A 49 -14.34 2.81 1.62
CA GLY A 49 -13.38 1.72 1.53
C GLY A 49 -13.01 1.04 2.84
N LEU A 50 -13.35 1.64 4.00
CA LEU A 50 -13.03 1.07 5.33
C LEU A 50 -13.66 -0.30 5.58
N ASN A 51 -14.87 -0.52 5.07
CA ASN A 51 -15.64 -1.74 5.27
C ASN A 51 -15.76 -2.60 3.99
N ALA A 52 -15.02 -2.25 2.94
CA ALA A 52 -15.14 -2.91 1.63
C ALA A 52 -14.62 -4.36 1.59
N SER A 53 -13.89 -4.80 2.60
CA SER A 53 -13.37 -6.17 2.71
C SER A 53 -12.94 -6.50 4.14
N PRO A 54 -12.81 -7.81 4.50
CA PRO A 54 -12.25 -8.21 5.79
C PRO A 54 -10.84 -7.61 6.05
N TYR A 55 -10.01 -7.52 5.02
CA TYR A 55 -8.71 -6.83 5.10
C TYR A 55 -8.86 -5.35 5.45
N ALA A 56 -9.69 -4.61 4.72
CA ALA A 56 -9.90 -3.18 4.93
C ALA A 56 -10.45 -2.91 6.34
N TRP A 57 -11.43 -3.69 6.76
CA TRP A 57 -12.03 -3.59 8.08
C TRP A 57 -11.02 -3.86 9.20
N THR A 58 -10.22 -4.95 9.12
CA THR A 58 -9.19 -5.24 10.14
C THR A 58 -8.13 -4.14 10.20
N LYS A 59 -7.68 -3.59 9.07
CA LYS A 59 -6.71 -2.48 9.05
C LYS A 59 -7.28 -1.20 9.65
N SER A 60 -8.53 -0.90 9.37
CA SER A 60 -9.24 0.25 9.94
C SER A 60 -9.42 0.14 11.45
N SER A 61 -9.93 -1.00 11.92
CA SER A 61 -10.12 -1.30 13.35
C SER A 61 -8.80 -1.25 14.11
N ASN A 62 -7.74 -1.82 13.53
CA ASN A 62 -6.40 -1.77 14.13
C ASN A 62 -5.83 -0.35 14.20
N THR A 63 -6.09 0.48 13.18
CA THR A 63 -5.73 1.90 13.21
C THR A 63 -6.40 2.61 14.38
N GLN A 64 -7.68 2.33 14.61
CA GLN A 64 -8.39 2.89 15.77
C GLN A 64 -7.86 2.32 17.09
N LEU A 65 -7.54 1.03 17.15
CA LEU A 65 -6.95 0.40 18.33
C LEU A 65 -5.60 1.05 18.71
N VAL A 66 -4.72 1.31 17.74
CA VAL A 66 -3.44 2.01 17.98
C VAL A 66 -3.69 3.39 18.59
N LYS A 67 -4.65 4.16 18.05
CA LYS A 67 -5.02 5.47 18.58
C LYS A 67 -5.55 5.39 20.00
N ASN A 68 -6.38 4.40 20.28
CA ASN A 68 -6.94 4.17 21.61
C ASN A 68 -5.86 3.81 22.64
N TYR A 69 -4.87 2.97 22.25
CA TYR A 69 -3.72 2.69 23.12
C TYR A 69 -2.89 3.93 23.40
N GLY A 70 -2.74 4.81 22.41
CA GLY A 70 -2.15 6.14 22.64
C GLY A 70 -2.88 6.95 23.71
N ALA A 71 -4.22 6.97 23.64
CA ALA A 71 -5.05 7.70 24.59
C ALA A 71 -5.12 7.03 25.98
N TRP A 72 -5.21 5.70 26.04
CA TRP A 72 -5.37 4.97 27.30
C TRP A 72 -4.07 4.80 28.08
N PHE A 73 -2.96 4.57 27.36
CA PHE A 73 -1.69 4.16 27.96
C PHE A 73 -0.52 5.07 27.63
N ASN A 74 -0.79 6.20 26.94
CA ASN A 74 0.21 7.20 26.55
C ASN A 74 1.41 6.60 25.78
N ILE A 75 1.17 5.59 24.92
CA ILE A 75 2.23 5.05 24.06
C ILE A 75 2.60 6.07 22.96
N ASP A 76 3.90 6.15 22.61
CA ASP A 76 4.33 6.94 21.45
C ASP A 76 4.10 6.15 20.16
N TYR A 77 3.35 6.73 19.23
CA TYR A 77 3.05 6.09 17.96
C TYR A 77 2.99 7.05 16.79
N ALA A 78 3.23 6.52 15.59
CA ALA A 78 2.95 7.18 14.33
C ALA A 78 2.30 6.19 13.34
N ILE A 79 1.27 6.63 12.61
CA ILE A 79 0.56 5.78 11.64
C ILE A 79 0.88 6.25 10.22
N THR A 80 1.42 5.33 9.42
CA THR A 80 1.83 5.55 8.03
C THR A 80 0.87 4.89 7.05
N TYR A 81 0.77 5.41 5.83
CA TYR A 81 -0.08 4.89 4.76
C TYR A 81 0.71 4.83 3.45
N PHE A 82 0.84 3.64 2.87
CA PHE A 82 1.63 3.43 1.65
C PHE A 82 0.73 3.37 0.42
N TYR A 83 1.25 3.89 -0.70
CA TYR A 83 0.57 3.90 -2.00
C TYR A 83 1.38 3.07 -3.00
N ASN A 84 0.82 1.94 -3.43
CA ASN A 84 1.33 1.00 -4.43
C ASN A 84 2.86 0.95 -4.54
N VAL A 85 3.48 0.34 -3.55
CA VAL A 85 4.94 0.21 -3.49
C VAL A 85 5.43 -0.67 -4.63
N TYR A 86 6.51 -0.24 -5.29
CA TYR A 86 7.24 -1.01 -6.30
C TYR A 86 8.74 -0.97 -6.03
N GLY A 87 9.50 -1.90 -6.62
CA GLY A 87 10.95 -1.93 -6.51
C GLY A 87 11.55 -3.32 -6.66
N LYS A 88 12.82 -3.44 -6.30
CA LYS A 88 13.55 -4.73 -6.34
C LYS A 88 12.92 -5.72 -5.36
N ASN A 89 13.00 -7.02 -5.70
CA ASN A 89 12.52 -8.14 -4.87
C ASN A 89 10.99 -8.18 -4.64
N GLU A 90 10.19 -7.55 -5.50
CA GLU A 90 8.75 -7.76 -5.50
C GLU A 90 8.38 -9.20 -5.83
N ILE A 91 7.25 -9.67 -5.28
CA ILE A 91 6.71 -11.00 -5.63
C ILE A 91 6.15 -10.93 -7.05
N SER A 92 6.72 -11.70 -7.97
CA SER A 92 6.36 -11.73 -9.39
C SER A 92 5.36 -12.82 -9.76
N GLU A 93 5.18 -13.84 -8.90
CA GLU A 93 4.37 -15.03 -9.19
C GLU A 93 3.32 -15.30 -8.11
N GLY A 94 2.32 -16.09 -8.51
CA GLY A 94 1.24 -16.53 -7.62
C GLY A 94 0.25 -15.40 -7.25
N LYS A 95 -0.66 -15.72 -6.35
CA LYS A 95 -1.77 -14.83 -5.95
C LYS A 95 -1.35 -13.56 -5.18
N TYR A 96 -0.10 -13.49 -4.77
CA TYR A 96 0.45 -12.31 -4.08
C TYR A 96 1.34 -11.45 -4.97
N ALA A 97 1.47 -11.77 -6.26
CA ALA A 97 2.24 -10.97 -7.21
C ALA A 97 1.80 -9.50 -7.23
N THR A 98 2.77 -8.60 -7.32
CA THR A 98 2.53 -7.17 -7.47
C THR A 98 2.46 -6.82 -8.96
N LEU A 99 1.82 -5.69 -9.29
CA LEU A 99 1.54 -5.35 -10.69
C LEU A 99 2.82 -5.21 -11.52
N ILE A 100 3.80 -4.45 -11.01
CA ILE A 100 5.03 -4.13 -11.74
C ILE A 100 5.87 -5.40 -11.94
N ALA A 101 6.05 -6.19 -10.88
CA ALA A 101 6.79 -7.45 -10.96
C ALA A 101 6.11 -8.47 -11.88
N LEU A 102 4.76 -8.59 -11.81
CA LEU A 102 3.99 -9.47 -12.69
C LEU A 102 4.15 -9.09 -14.16
N PHE A 103 4.09 -7.79 -14.48
CA PHE A 103 4.27 -7.33 -15.86
C PHE A 103 5.70 -7.54 -16.33
N SER A 104 6.71 -7.24 -15.51
CA SER A 104 8.11 -7.53 -15.81
C SER A 104 8.34 -9.01 -16.11
N GLU A 105 7.82 -9.91 -15.27
CA GLU A 105 7.96 -11.35 -15.47
C GLU A 105 7.25 -11.84 -16.73
N LYS A 106 6.07 -11.30 -17.03
CA LYS A 106 5.36 -11.63 -18.27
C LYS A 106 6.14 -11.18 -19.53
N ILE A 107 6.74 -9.99 -19.50
CA ILE A 107 7.56 -9.50 -20.63
C ILE A 107 8.80 -10.36 -20.82
N LYS A 108 9.53 -10.68 -19.76
CA LYS A 108 10.70 -11.60 -19.83
C LYS A 108 10.34 -12.94 -20.45
N ASN A 109 9.16 -13.45 -20.14
CA ASN A 109 8.65 -14.73 -20.67
C ASN A 109 7.87 -14.58 -21.98
N LYS A 110 7.90 -13.42 -22.65
CA LYS A 110 7.16 -13.14 -23.90
C LYS A 110 5.67 -13.42 -23.82
N LYS A 111 5.08 -13.25 -22.63
CA LYS A 111 3.64 -13.46 -22.35
C LYS A 111 2.86 -12.16 -22.49
N THR A 112 1.58 -12.27 -22.84
CA THR A 112 0.64 -11.13 -22.92
C THR A 112 0.37 -10.54 -21.54
N LEU A 113 0.42 -9.22 -21.42
CA LEU A 113 0.02 -8.49 -20.23
C LEU A 113 -1.50 -8.50 -20.11
N THR A 114 -2.02 -8.78 -18.92
CA THR A 114 -3.48 -8.78 -18.68
C THR A 114 -3.88 -7.61 -17.82
N VAL A 115 -4.84 -6.81 -18.30
CA VAL A 115 -5.36 -5.62 -17.60
C VAL A 115 -6.86 -5.80 -17.36
N VAL A 116 -7.28 -5.68 -16.11
CA VAL A 116 -8.71 -5.74 -15.74
C VAL A 116 -9.42 -4.46 -16.21
N SER A 117 -10.51 -4.62 -16.95
CA SER A 117 -11.30 -3.52 -17.47
C SER A 117 -11.86 -2.62 -16.35
N PRO A 118 -11.98 -1.32 -16.62
CA PRO A 118 -11.66 -0.61 -17.86
C PRO A 118 -10.16 -0.25 -18.00
N GLY A 119 -9.30 -0.57 -17.03
CA GLY A 119 -7.88 -0.23 -17.01
C GLY A 119 -7.59 1.25 -16.68
N THR A 120 -8.62 2.06 -16.48
CA THR A 120 -8.53 3.51 -16.18
C THR A 120 -8.37 3.83 -14.69
N GLN A 121 -8.42 2.81 -13.83
CA GLN A 121 -8.18 2.98 -12.40
C GLN A 121 -6.79 3.54 -12.13
N LYS A 122 -6.74 4.71 -11.48
CA LYS A 122 -5.49 5.43 -11.18
C LYS A 122 -4.84 4.96 -9.90
N ARG A 123 -3.51 4.91 -9.92
CA ARG A 123 -2.67 4.56 -8.75
C ARG A 123 -1.43 5.46 -8.68
N ASN A 124 -1.06 5.83 -7.47
CA ASN A 124 0.24 6.43 -7.18
C ASN A 124 1.22 5.30 -6.90
N PHE A 125 2.27 5.20 -7.67
CA PHE A 125 3.32 4.20 -7.50
C PHE A 125 4.54 4.84 -6.83
N THR A 126 5.04 4.22 -5.75
CA THR A 126 6.12 4.76 -4.94
C THR A 126 7.24 3.74 -4.80
N TYR A 127 8.47 4.16 -5.09
CA TYR A 127 9.62 3.26 -5.00
C TYR A 127 9.92 2.86 -3.56
N ILE A 128 10.38 1.64 -3.37
CA ILE A 128 10.59 1.05 -2.04
C ILE A 128 11.55 1.89 -1.18
N ASP A 129 12.63 2.44 -1.73
CA ASP A 129 13.58 3.24 -0.96
C ASP A 129 12.96 4.57 -0.48
N ASP A 130 12.07 5.17 -1.27
CA ASP A 130 11.32 6.36 -0.86
C ASP A 130 10.35 6.02 0.29
N ILE A 131 9.72 4.84 0.25
CA ILE A 131 8.88 4.34 1.36
C ILE A 131 9.72 4.13 2.62
N VAL A 132 10.85 3.44 2.52
CA VAL A 132 11.74 3.16 3.66
C VAL A 132 12.25 4.46 4.29
N ASN A 133 12.71 5.41 3.46
CA ASN A 133 13.13 6.73 3.92
C ASN A 133 12.00 7.48 4.63
N GLY A 134 10.78 7.40 4.10
CA GLY A 134 9.60 7.97 4.74
C GLY A 134 9.28 7.34 6.09
N ILE A 135 9.33 6.00 6.19
CA ILE A 135 9.12 5.28 7.46
C ILE A 135 10.15 5.70 8.51
N ILE A 136 11.43 5.75 8.14
CA ILE A 136 12.51 6.16 9.05
C ILE A 136 12.28 7.60 9.55
N LEU A 137 11.93 8.51 8.64
CA LEU A 137 11.67 9.91 8.98
C LEU A 137 10.47 10.05 9.92
N VAL A 138 9.38 9.35 9.63
CA VAL A 138 8.18 9.32 10.48
C VAL A 138 8.49 8.65 11.83
N GLY A 139 9.29 7.60 11.85
CA GLY A 139 9.76 6.96 13.08
C GLY A 139 10.49 7.94 14.00
N LYS A 140 11.35 8.78 13.42
CA LYS A 140 12.15 9.77 14.17
C LYS A 140 11.33 10.99 14.62
N LYS A 141 10.44 11.50 13.78
CA LYS A 141 9.82 12.83 13.98
C LYS A 141 8.28 12.81 14.05
N GLY A 142 7.63 11.78 13.51
CA GLY A 142 6.17 11.71 13.43
C GLY A 142 5.52 11.41 14.77
N LYS A 143 4.30 11.93 14.98
CA LYS A 143 3.44 11.64 16.13
C LYS A 143 1.98 11.53 15.68
N GLY A 144 1.28 10.50 16.13
CA GLY A 144 -0.14 10.30 15.83
C GLY A 144 -0.40 9.78 14.42
N ASP A 145 -1.53 10.16 13.82
CA ASP A 145 -2.06 9.61 12.58
C ASP A 145 -1.82 10.54 11.37
N GLY A 146 -1.86 9.97 10.15
CA GLY A 146 -1.98 10.71 8.89
C GLY A 146 -0.71 10.87 8.07
N TYR A 147 0.32 10.03 8.27
CA TYR A 147 1.56 10.08 7.50
C TYR A 147 1.46 9.23 6.23
N GLY A 148 0.88 9.80 5.16
CA GLY A 148 0.92 9.18 3.84
C GLY A 148 2.30 9.27 3.21
N ILE A 149 2.79 8.15 2.67
CA ILE A 149 4.06 8.05 1.96
C ILE A 149 3.76 7.57 0.54
N GLY A 150 3.73 8.51 -0.41
CA GLY A 150 3.30 8.24 -1.78
C GLY A 150 3.77 9.29 -2.77
N SER A 151 4.23 8.87 -3.95
CA SER A 151 4.54 9.75 -5.06
C SER A 151 3.30 10.51 -5.52
N LYS A 152 3.47 11.78 -5.91
CA LYS A 152 2.39 12.61 -6.49
C LYS A 152 2.01 12.16 -7.90
N GLU A 153 2.91 11.51 -8.61
CA GLU A 153 2.62 10.97 -9.93
C GLU A 153 1.61 9.82 -9.84
N SER A 154 0.59 9.88 -10.66
CA SER A 154 -0.43 8.84 -10.75
C SER A 154 -0.60 8.37 -12.18
N TYR A 155 -0.73 7.08 -12.35
CA TYR A 155 -0.91 6.43 -13.65
C TYR A 155 -2.10 5.47 -13.60
N THR A 156 -2.79 5.35 -14.72
CA THR A 156 -3.76 4.27 -14.90
C THR A 156 -3.04 2.94 -15.05
N ILE A 157 -3.72 1.84 -14.74
CA ILE A 157 -3.15 0.50 -14.93
C ILE A 157 -2.81 0.24 -16.40
N LEU A 158 -3.64 0.78 -17.32
CA LEU A 158 -3.40 0.68 -18.76
C LEU A 158 -2.15 1.49 -19.22
N GLU A 159 -1.92 2.68 -18.66
CA GLU A 159 -0.71 3.46 -18.93
C GLU A 159 0.54 2.70 -18.46
N ILE A 160 0.50 2.11 -17.27
CA ILE A 160 1.60 1.26 -16.77
C ILE A 160 1.84 0.08 -17.71
N ALA A 161 0.79 -0.64 -18.14
CA ALA A 161 0.94 -1.76 -19.07
C ALA A 161 1.59 -1.33 -20.41
N LYS A 162 1.21 -0.16 -20.94
CA LYS A 162 1.79 0.39 -22.17
C LYS A 162 3.29 0.71 -22.04
N MET A 163 3.76 1.12 -20.86
CA MET A 163 5.20 1.39 -20.62
C MET A 163 6.06 0.13 -20.79
N PHE A 164 5.51 -1.06 -20.61
CA PHE A 164 6.22 -2.32 -20.81
C PHE A 164 6.32 -2.76 -22.28
N ASN A 165 5.72 -2.03 -23.23
CA ASN A 165 5.77 -2.27 -24.67
C ASN A 165 5.35 -3.69 -25.11
N GLY A 166 4.57 -4.41 -24.29
CA GLY A 166 4.10 -5.75 -24.58
C GLY A 166 2.68 -5.79 -25.16
N LYS A 167 2.28 -6.96 -25.67
CA LYS A 167 0.88 -7.21 -26.04
C LYS A 167 -0.01 -7.14 -24.81
N ILE A 168 -1.12 -6.41 -24.91
CA ILE A 168 -2.09 -6.22 -23.82
C ILE A 168 -3.39 -6.90 -24.17
N GLU A 169 -3.94 -7.64 -23.22
CA GLU A 169 -5.27 -8.25 -23.26
C GLU A 169 -6.12 -7.70 -22.12
N MET A 170 -7.32 -7.24 -22.46
CA MET A 170 -8.27 -6.73 -21.47
C MET A 170 -9.09 -7.88 -20.88
N LEU A 171 -9.07 -8.01 -19.56
CA LEU A 171 -9.90 -8.96 -18.83
C LEU A 171 -11.25 -8.32 -18.43
N PRO A 172 -12.31 -9.12 -18.21
CA PRO A 172 -13.56 -8.61 -17.66
C PRO A 172 -13.38 -7.80 -16.38
N GLU A 173 -14.28 -6.86 -16.16
CA GLU A 173 -14.32 -6.06 -14.94
C GLU A 173 -14.52 -6.95 -13.70
N ARG A 174 -13.90 -6.57 -12.58
CA ARG A 174 -14.07 -7.24 -11.29
C ARG A 174 -14.80 -6.35 -10.30
N ASN A 175 -15.72 -6.94 -9.54
CA ASN A 175 -16.38 -6.24 -8.45
C ASN A 175 -15.37 -5.79 -7.38
N GLY A 176 -15.59 -4.59 -6.82
CA GLY A 176 -14.72 -4.04 -5.78
C GLY A 176 -13.41 -3.43 -6.28
N ASN A 177 -13.27 -3.20 -7.59
CA ASN A 177 -12.11 -2.56 -8.17
C ASN A 177 -12.13 -1.05 -7.88
N ARG A 178 -11.37 -0.62 -6.86
CA ARG A 178 -11.27 0.80 -6.48
C ARG A 178 -10.73 1.65 -7.64
N MET A 179 -11.44 2.70 -8.02
CA MET A 179 -11.05 3.56 -9.15
C MET A 179 -9.94 4.55 -8.79
N THR A 180 -10.05 5.22 -7.64
CA THR A 180 -9.07 6.20 -7.18
C THR A 180 -8.79 6.06 -5.68
N ALA A 181 -7.70 6.66 -5.21
CA ALA A 181 -7.47 6.92 -3.81
C ALA A 181 -6.90 8.33 -3.66
N GLU A 182 -7.40 9.07 -2.69
CA GLU A 182 -6.83 10.35 -2.32
C GLU A 182 -5.41 10.16 -1.80
N LEU A 183 -4.47 10.96 -2.30
CA LEU A 183 -3.09 10.98 -1.84
C LEU A 183 -2.95 11.99 -0.69
N VAL A 184 -2.74 11.49 0.51
CA VAL A 184 -2.61 12.30 1.73
C VAL A 184 -1.15 12.27 2.21
N THR A 185 -0.29 13.15 1.69
CA THR A 185 1.16 13.18 2.00
C THR A 185 1.62 14.41 2.79
N GLY A 186 0.76 15.40 2.99
CA GLY A 186 1.13 16.70 3.55
C GLY A 186 1.90 16.62 4.87
N LYS A 187 1.50 15.76 5.81
CA LYS A 187 2.23 15.59 7.08
C LYS A 187 3.63 15.02 6.89
N THR A 188 3.81 14.08 5.97
CA THR A 188 5.11 13.47 5.70
C THR A 188 6.03 14.44 4.96
N GLU A 189 5.48 15.20 4.02
CA GLU A 189 6.20 16.28 3.32
C GLU A 189 6.64 17.38 4.28
N ALA A 190 5.80 17.76 5.25
CA ALA A 190 6.15 18.74 6.29
C ALA A 190 7.32 18.29 7.17
N LEU A 191 7.59 16.98 7.28
CA LEU A 191 8.79 16.45 7.94
C LEU A 191 10.06 16.55 7.06
N GLY A 192 9.94 16.94 5.79
CA GLY A 192 11.01 17.02 4.80
C GLY A 192 11.12 15.83 3.85
N TRP A 193 10.12 14.94 3.80
CA TRP A 193 10.10 13.80 2.88
C TRP A 193 9.73 14.24 1.45
N LYS A 194 10.36 13.59 0.48
CA LYS A 194 10.06 13.73 -0.97
C LYS A 194 10.19 12.35 -1.63
N SER A 195 9.33 12.06 -2.59
CA SER A 195 9.58 10.99 -3.57
C SER A 195 10.71 11.43 -4.51
N ARG A 196 11.66 10.54 -4.78
CA ARG A 196 12.86 10.81 -5.60
C ARG A 196 12.93 9.94 -6.85
N HIS A 197 12.22 8.82 -6.86
CA HIS A 197 12.27 7.84 -7.94
C HIS A 197 11.04 7.96 -8.83
N ASN A 198 11.25 7.75 -10.13
CA ASN A 198 10.23 7.78 -11.16
C ASN A 198 9.95 6.37 -11.68
N ILE A 199 8.67 5.99 -11.76
CA ILE A 199 8.29 4.64 -12.21
C ILE A 199 8.60 4.39 -13.69
N LYS A 200 8.58 5.42 -14.55
CA LYS A 200 8.90 5.26 -15.98
C LYS A 200 10.35 4.87 -16.16
N GLU A 201 11.27 5.53 -15.46
CA GLU A 201 12.70 5.21 -15.46
C GLU A 201 12.93 3.78 -15.01
N TYR A 202 12.32 3.40 -13.89
CA TYR A 202 12.42 2.03 -13.36
C TYR A 202 11.90 0.97 -14.34
N ILE A 203 10.74 1.19 -14.98
CA ILE A 203 10.21 0.26 -15.98
C ILE A 203 11.15 0.18 -17.21
N THR A 204 11.70 1.32 -17.67
CA THR A 204 12.66 1.34 -18.77
C THR A 204 13.89 0.48 -18.46
N GLU A 205 14.45 0.58 -17.24
CA GLU A 205 15.55 -0.26 -16.78
C GLU A 205 15.17 -1.77 -16.71
N LEU A 206 13.93 -2.09 -16.38
CA LEU A 206 13.47 -3.49 -16.29
C LEU A 206 13.34 -4.19 -17.65
N ILE A 207 13.10 -3.44 -18.73
CA ILE A 207 12.85 -3.97 -20.08
C ILE A 207 14.03 -3.73 -21.05
N SER A 208 15.05 -3.00 -20.64
CA SER A 208 16.33 -2.88 -21.35
C SER A 208 17.19 -4.13 -21.18
#